data_7963ca7177a0174000dc299254e2c86a
#
_entry.id   7963ca7177a0174000dc299254e2c86a
#
_cell.length_a   1.000
_cell.length_b   1.000
_cell.length_c   1.000
_cell.angle_alpha   90.00
_cell.angle_beta   90.00
_cell.angle_gamma   90.00
#
_symmetry.space_group_name_H-M   'P 1'
#
loop_
_entity.id
_entity.type
_entity.pdbx_description
1 polymer ?
#
loop_
_entity_poly.entity_id
_entity_poly.type
_entity_poly.pdbx_seq_one_letter_code
_entity_poly.pdbx_strand_id
1 'polypeptide(L)'
;MNVQAQKLAEVSEVAGRNRPTTPIYLDYQATTPTDPRVVDAMLPYFTQKFGNPHSRNHQYGWESEEAVEKAREQIGAIIGADPREVIFTSGATESNNLALKGVMRFYKDKKNHLITCVTEHKCVLDSARHLEMEGVEVTYLPVQPNGLIDLAVLEAAITPKTALVSIMAANNEIGVVQPLAEIGALCRSKGIYFHTDAAQAVGKIPMDVEAMKIDLMSISGHKIYGPKGIGALYVRRKPRVRLEAMIHGGGQERGMRSGTLPTPLCVGLGEACAIAQAEMPEEARRLEVLRDRLHHGITERLPEVYLNGDQTHRLPGNLNLSFAYVEGEGLMMGIKDLAVSSGSACTSASLEPSYVLRALGVHEELAHTSIRFGLGRFTTVDEIDMAIEQVVSAVSRLRELSPLWEMAQEGIDIKSIKWAEH
;
A
#
# COMPACT_ATOMS: atom_id res chain seq x y z
N MET A 1 12.03 -41.10 7.65
CA MET A 1 11.65 -39.92 6.85
C MET A 1 10.35 -39.36 7.41
N ASN A 2 10.36 -38.09 7.78
CA ASN A 2 9.35 -37.45 8.64
C ASN A 2 8.09 -37.14 7.80
N VAL A 3 6.92 -37.54 8.28
CA VAL A 3 5.58 -37.26 7.68
C VAL A 3 5.38 -35.78 7.35
N GLN A 4 6.06 -34.89 8.08
CA GLN A 4 6.07 -33.47 7.85
C GLN A 4 6.85 -33.05 6.61
N ALA A 5 7.95 -33.73 6.32
CA ALA A 5 8.74 -33.51 5.08
C ALA A 5 7.99 -34.00 3.83
N GLN A 6 7.19 -35.06 3.96
CA GLN A 6 6.34 -35.56 2.86
C GLN A 6 5.18 -34.59 2.56
N LYS A 7 4.53 -34.02 3.59
CA LYS A 7 3.48 -33.00 3.39
C LYS A 7 4.01 -31.69 2.80
N LEU A 8 5.22 -31.29 3.15
CA LEU A 8 5.89 -30.12 2.55
C LEU A 8 6.30 -30.36 1.10
N ALA A 9 6.72 -31.60 0.77
CA ALA A 9 7.01 -31.99 -0.60
C ALA A 9 5.73 -32.06 -1.47
N GLU A 10 4.61 -32.57 -0.93
CA GLU A 10 3.31 -32.56 -1.61
C GLU A 10 2.77 -31.14 -1.87
N VAL A 11 2.96 -30.21 -0.96
CA VAL A 11 2.60 -28.78 -1.16
C VAL A 11 3.51 -28.13 -2.21
N SER A 12 4.77 -28.52 -2.29
CA SER A 12 5.73 -28.05 -3.29
C SER A 12 5.52 -28.68 -4.67
N GLU A 13 5.08 -29.95 -4.76
CA GLU A 13 4.74 -30.63 -6.02
C GLU A 13 3.41 -30.17 -6.61
N VAL A 14 2.47 -29.72 -5.78
CA VAL A 14 1.19 -29.13 -6.24
C VAL A 14 1.43 -27.79 -6.96
N ALA A 15 2.54 -27.09 -6.69
CA ALA A 15 2.92 -25.88 -7.42
C ALA A 15 3.48 -26.16 -8.84
N GLY A 16 3.69 -27.42 -9.23
CA GLY A 16 4.45 -27.78 -10.43
C GLY A 16 3.71 -28.44 -11.59
N ARG A 17 2.46 -28.87 -11.48
CA ARG A 17 1.77 -29.58 -12.59
C ARG A 17 0.25 -29.52 -12.46
N ASN A 18 -0.36 -28.47 -12.97
CA ASN A 18 -1.68 -28.42 -13.61
C ASN A 18 -2.01 -26.95 -13.89
N ARG A 19 -2.72 -26.64 -14.98
CA ARG A 19 -3.31 -25.31 -15.16
C ARG A 19 -3.97 -24.94 -13.84
N PRO A 20 -3.62 -23.80 -13.23
CA PRO A 20 -4.15 -23.47 -11.93
C PRO A 20 -5.68 -23.45 -12.02
N THR A 21 -6.33 -24.20 -11.15
CA THR A 21 -7.79 -24.18 -10.97
C THR A 21 -8.24 -22.88 -10.32
N THR A 22 -7.29 -22.02 -9.94
CA THR A 22 -7.46 -20.70 -9.36
C THR A 22 -6.98 -19.61 -10.32
N PRO A 23 -7.58 -18.43 -10.32
CA PRO A 23 -7.12 -17.30 -11.13
C PRO A 23 -5.65 -16.96 -10.85
N ILE A 24 -4.96 -16.46 -11.88
CA ILE A 24 -3.61 -15.90 -11.73
C ILE A 24 -3.69 -14.68 -10.82
N TYR A 25 -2.91 -14.67 -9.73
CA TYR A 25 -2.99 -13.61 -8.75
C TYR A 25 -2.10 -12.43 -9.10
N LEU A 26 -2.71 -11.33 -9.54
CA LEU A 26 -2.06 -10.06 -9.87
C LEU A 26 -2.69 -8.90 -9.08
N ASP A 27 -2.95 -9.11 -7.78
CA ASP A 27 -3.54 -8.09 -6.89
C ASP A 27 -2.73 -7.91 -5.59
N TYR A 28 -1.40 -7.96 -5.69
CA TYR A 28 -0.49 -7.87 -4.53
C TYR A 28 -0.54 -6.52 -3.78
N GLN A 29 -1.13 -5.48 -4.35
CA GLN A 29 -1.40 -4.23 -3.63
C GLN A 29 -2.63 -4.32 -2.72
N ALA A 30 -3.58 -5.23 -3.00
CA ALA A 30 -4.72 -5.45 -2.11
C ALA A 30 -4.30 -6.24 -0.85
N THR A 31 -3.59 -7.35 -1.04
CA THR A 31 -3.00 -8.16 0.04
C THR A 31 -1.96 -9.11 -0.56
N THR A 32 -1.10 -9.66 0.28
CA THR A 32 -0.16 -10.71 -0.12
C THR A 32 -0.50 -12.03 0.60
N PRO A 33 -0.15 -13.19 0.05
CA PRO A 33 -0.07 -14.40 0.85
C PRO A 33 0.99 -14.22 1.94
N THR A 34 0.82 -14.87 3.08
CA THR A 34 1.90 -14.92 4.08
C THR A 34 3.01 -15.82 3.56
N ASP A 35 4.26 -15.35 3.59
CA ASP A 35 5.42 -16.16 3.17
C ASP A 35 5.51 -17.43 4.03
N PRO A 36 5.72 -18.61 3.46
CA PRO A 36 5.84 -19.86 4.22
C PRO A 36 6.88 -19.77 5.35
N ARG A 37 8.01 -19.10 5.13
CA ARG A 37 9.06 -18.89 6.14
C ARG A 37 8.52 -18.06 7.33
N VAL A 38 7.67 -17.08 7.05
CA VAL A 38 6.99 -16.29 8.08
C VAL A 38 6.02 -17.16 8.87
N VAL A 39 5.24 -18.02 8.21
CA VAL A 39 4.33 -18.95 8.87
C VAL A 39 5.11 -19.88 9.80
N ASP A 40 6.21 -20.45 9.35
CA ASP A 40 7.05 -21.35 10.14
C ASP A 40 7.62 -20.65 11.38
N ALA A 41 8.05 -19.39 11.25
CA ALA A 41 8.52 -18.58 12.38
C ALA A 41 7.42 -18.29 13.42
N MET A 42 6.17 -18.14 12.98
CA MET A 42 5.02 -17.85 13.83
C MET A 42 4.51 -19.06 14.62
N LEU A 43 4.53 -20.26 14.00
CA LEU A 43 3.86 -21.46 14.52
C LEU A 43 4.21 -21.82 15.99
N PRO A 44 5.47 -21.76 16.44
CA PRO A 44 5.80 -22.09 17.83
C PRO A 44 5.11 -21.22 18.88
N TYR A 45 4.79 -19.97 18.54
CA TYR A 45 4.21 -19.00 19.46
C TYR A 45 2.70 -19.16 19.63
N PHE A 46 2.04 -20.01 18.87
CA PHE A 46 0.63 -20.35 19.08
C PHE A 46 0.43 -21.46 20.14
N THR A 47 1.37 -22.40 20.23
CA THR A 47 1.14 -23.64 21.03
C THR A 47 2.25 -23.98 22.01
N GLN A 48 3.49 -23.60 21.75
CA GLN A 48 4.65 -23.97 22.56
C GLN A 48 5.17 -22.78 23.38
N LYS A 49 5.38 -21.62 22.74
CA LYS A 49 5.93 -20.39 23.31
C LYS A 49 4.82 -19.32 23.46
N PHE A 50 3.68 -19.72 24.02
CA PHE A 50 2.46 -18.93 24.06
C PHE A 50 2.39 -17.89 25.20
N GLY A 51 3.51 -17.60 25.87
CA GLY A 51 3.55 -16.72 27.02
C GLY A 51 3.10 -15.29 26.72
N ASN A 52 2.60 -14.60 27.74
CA ASN A 52 2.33 -13.17 27.65
C ASN A 52 3.66 -12.41 27.79
N PRO A 53 4.07 -11.57 26.81
CA PRO A 53 5.36 -10.86 26.85
C PRO A 53 5.49 -9.86 28.00
N HIS A 54 4.40 -9.56 28.71
CA HIS A 54 4.43 -8.71 29.91
C HIS A 54 4.53 -9.48 31.23
N SER A 55 4.55 -10.82 31.17
CA SER A 55 4.74 -11.67 32.36
C SER A 55 6.21 -11.80 32.72
N ARG A 56 6.65 -11.06 33.76
CA ARG A 56 8.07 -10.93 34.11
C ARG A 56 8.61 -11.99 35.07
N ASN A 57 7.75 -12.88 35.55
CA ASN A 57 8.10 -13.77 36.66
C ASN A 57 8.39 -15.23 36.25
N HIS A 58 8.35 -15.55 34.97
CA HIS A 58 8.56 -16.92 34.49
C HIS A 58 9.03 -16.96 33.01
N GLN A 59 9.65 -18.06 32.63
CA GLN A 59 10.30 -18.28 31.36
C GLN A 59 9.37 -18.06 30.12
N TYR A 60 8.10 -18.50 30.21
CA TYR A 60 7.15 -18.28 29.10
C TYR A 60 7.00 -16.80 28.72
N GLY A 61 6.96 -15.91 29.73
CA GLY A 61 6.90 -14.48 29.49
C GLY A 61 8.19 -13.94 28.88
N TRP A 62 9.34 -14.35 29.40
CA TRP A 62 10.65 -13.90 28.91
C TRP A 62 10.90 -14.31 27.45
N GLU A 63 10.59 -15.56 27.08
CA GLU A 63 10.71 -16.04 25.69
C GLU A 63 9.82 -15.24 24.73
N SER A 64 8.62 -14.89 25.17
CA SER A 64 7.71 -14.05 24.35
C SER A 64 8.17 -12.60 24.27
N GLU A 65 8.68 -12.02 25.37
CA GLU A 65 9.26 -10.67 25.38
C GLU A 65 10.46 -10.58 24.45
N GLU A 66 11.40 -11.53 24.53
CA GLU A 66 12.56 -11.62 23.62
C GLU A 66 12.15 -11.70 22.16
N ALA A 67 11.14 -12.51 21.83
CA ALA A 67 10.65 -12.65 20.47
C ALA A 67 10.01 -11.34 19.96
N VAL A 68 9.25 -10.64 20.79
CA VAL A 68 8.65 -9.35 20.44
C VAL A 68 9.73 -8.28 20.23
N GLU A 69 10.74 -8.21 21.10
CA GLU A 69 11.82 -7.24 20.96
C GLU A 69 12.69 -7.54 19.73
N LYS A 70 12.98 -8.81 19.42
CA LYS A 70 13.63 -9.20 18.16
C LYS A 70 12.83 -8.77 16.94
N ALA A 71 11.52 -8.97 16.93
CA ALA A 71 10.66 -8.51 15.85
C ALA A 71 10.72 -6.99 15.69
N ARG A 72 10.77 -6.25 16.81
CA ARG A 72 10.92 -4.79 16.81
C ARG A 72 12.25 -4.33 16.22
N GLU A 73 13.34 -5.05 16.51
CA GLU A 73 14.66 -4.83 15.92
C GLU A 73 14.63 -5.05 14.39
N GLN A 74 13.98 -6.12 13.92
CA GLN A 74 13.85 -6.42 12.48
C GLN A 74 13.04 -5.35 11.74
N ILE A 75 11.96 -4.86 12.35
CA ILE A 75 11.18 -3.74 11.80
C ILE A 75 12.01 -2.45 11.79
N GLY A 76 12.72 -2.15 12.88
CA GLY A 76 13.59 -0.98 12.96
C GLY A 76 14.68 -1.00 11.88
N ALA A 77 15.29 -2.17 11.66
CA ALA A 77 16.40 -2.34 10.72
C ALA A 77 15.99 -2.00 9.26
N ILE A 78 14.82 -2.45 8.79
CA ILE A 78 14.38 -2.22 7.40
C ILE A 78 14.08 -0.75 7.09
N ILE A 79 13.80 0.07 8.11
CA ILE A 79 13.49 1.50 7.95
C ILE A 79 14.57 2.43 8.51
N GLY A 80 15.70 1.90 9.02
CA GLY A 80 16.77 2.69 9.61
C GLY A 80 16.41 3.34 10.95
N ALA A 81 15.50 2.73 11.75
CA ALA A 81 15.03 3.27 13.02
C ALA A 81 15.61 2.55 14.26
N ASP A 82 15.66 3.26 15.39
CA ASP A 82 15.89 2.62 16.70
C ASP A 82 14.66 1.72 17.03
N PRO A 83 14.84 0.46 17.44
CA PRO A 83 13.72 -0.43 17.79
C PRO A 83 12.75 0.17 18.81
N ARG A 84 13.23 1.04 19.69
CA ARG A 84 12.39 1.75 20.67
C ARG A 84 11.44 2.79 20.06
N GLU A 85 11.56 3.09 18.77
CA GLU A 85 10.69 4.00 18.02
C GLU A 85 9.56 3.27 17.30
N VAL A 86 9.58 1.93 17.31
CA VAL A 86 8.55 1.07 16.70
C VAL A 86 7.46 0.76 17.73
N ILE A 87 6.22 0.92 17.36
CA ILE A 87 5.00 0.63 18.15
C ILE A 87 4.16 -0.36 17.37
N PHE A 88 3.83 -1.51 17.94
CA PHE A 88 2.93 -2.49 17.31
C PHE A 88 1.49 -2.00 17.31
N THR A 89 0.80 -2.20 16.20
CA THR A 89 -0.60 -1.90 15.98
C THR A 89 -1.28 -3.06 15.28
N SER A 90 -2.59 -2.99 15.03
CA SER A 90 -3.32 -4.01 14.28
C SER A 90 -3.18 -3.90 12.75
N GLY A 91 -2.51 -2.87 12.26
CA GLY A 91 -2.31 -2.60 10.82
C GLY A 91 -2.18 -1.13 10.51
N ALA A 92 -1.97 -0.79 9.22
CA ALA A 92 -1.79 0.60 8.80
C ALA A 92 -2.99 1.50 9.14
N THR A 93 -4.21 1.00 9.11
CA THR A 93 -5.40 1.81 9.47
C THR A 93 -5.31 2.30 10.91
N GLU A 94 -4.96 1.43 11.87
CA GLU A 94 -4.74 1.85 13.26
C GLU A 94 -3.54 2.80 13.37
N SER A 95 -2.43 2.48 12.70
CA SER A 95 -1.23 3.31 12.69
C SER A 95 -1.50 4.72 12.18
N ASN A 96 -2.21 4.87 11.05
CA ASN A 96 -2.58 6.16 10.48
C ASN A 96 -3.51 6.96 11.42
N ASN A 97 -4.52 6.30 11.98
CA ASN A 97 -5.40 6.95 12.97
C ASN A 97 -4.61 7.43 14.19
N LEU A 98 -3.73 6.59 14.74
CA LEU A 98 -2.91 6.94 15.91
C LEU A 98 -1.94 8.08 15.58
N ALA A 99 -1.32 8.08 14.40
CA ALA A 99 -0.42 9.14 13.97
C ALA A 99 -1.17 10.47 13.82
N LEU A 100 -2.21 10.52 13.00
CA LEU A 100 -2.93 11.75 12.69
C LEU A 100 -3.67 12.28 13.91
N LYS A 101 -4.58 11.47 14.47
CA LYS A 101 -5.42 11.90 15.61
C LYS A 101 -4.58 12.12 16.86
N GLY A 102 -3.63 11.23 17.14
CA GLY A 102 -2.77 11.34 18.31
C GLY A 102 -1.91 12.61 18.31
N VAL A 103 -1.29 12.94 17.16
CA VAL A 103 -0.48 14.16 17.03
C VAL A 103 -1.37 15.40 17.10
N MET A 104 -2.44 15.46 16.28
CA MET A 104 -3.29 16.65 16.22
C MET A 104 -3.96 16.96 17.56
N ARG A 105 -4.47 15.96 18.29
CA ARG A 105 -5.06 16.13 19.61
C ARG A 105 -4.03 16.58 20.66
N PHE A 106 -2.81 16.04 20.61
CA PHE A 106 -1.75 16.44 21.54
C PHE A 106 -1.32 17.89 21.35
N TYR A 107 -1.26 18.38 20.09
CA TYR A 107 -0.78 19.73 19.78
C TYR A 107 -1.88 20.76 19.56
N LYS A 108 -3.16 20.41 19.68
CA LYS A 108 -4.34 21.23 19.34
C LYS A 108 -4.30 22.66 19.88
N ASP A 109 -3.79 22.86 21.10
CA ASP A 109 -3.74 24.18 21.76
C ASP A 109 -2.61 25.08 21.23
N LYS A 110 -1.66 24.51 20.47
CA LYS A 110 -0.49 25.23 19.93
C LYS A 110 -0.55 25.34 18.41
N LYS A 111 -0.91 24.26 17.74
CA LYS A 111 -0.93 24.14 16.30
C LYS A 111 -2.11 23.26 15.90
N ASN A 112 -3.02 23.78 15.08
CA ASN A 112 -4.28 23.11 14.76
C ASN A 112 -4.53 22.98 13.25
N HIS A 113 -3.45 22.77 12.47
CA HIS A 113 -3.56 22.59 11.03
C HIS A 113 -2.83 21.32 10.59
N LEU A 114 -3.53 20.50 9.80
CA LEU A 114 -3.06 19.28 9.14
C LEU A 114 -3.02 19.51 7.63
N ILE A 115 -1.95 19.11 6.98
CA ILE A 115 -1.87 19.04 5.51
C ILE A 115 -1.81 17.57 5.11
N THR A 116 -2.63 17.15 4.15
CA THR A 116 -2.63 15.83 3.56
C THR A 116 -2.87 15.91 2.05
N CYS A 117 -2.94 14.77 1.34
CA CYS A 117 -3.12 14.73 -0.11
C CYS A 117 -4.48 14.13 -0.49
N VAL A 118 -5.07 14.58 -1.60
CA VAL A 118 -6.36 14.07 -2.09
C VAL A 118 -6.30 12.61 -2.53
N THR A 119 -5.11 12.07 -2.83
CA THR A 119 -4.90 10.68 -3.27
C THR A 119 -4.51 9.72 -2.16
N GLU A 120 -4.59 10.15 -0.90
CA GLU A 120 -4.34 9.31 0.27
C GLU A 120 -5.30 8.11 0.32
N HIS A 121 -4.87 7.06 1.04
CA HIS A 121 -5.77 5.95 1.38
C HIS A 121 -6.96 6.47 2.22
N LYS A 122 -8.14 5.86 2.06
CA LYS A 122 -9.36 6.26 2.78
C LYS A 122 -9.17 6.37 4.29
N CYS A 123 -8.38 5.49 4.92
CA CYS A 123 -8.14 5.58 6.36
C CYS A 123 -7.44 6.88 6.80
N VAL A 124 -6.65 7.52 5.92
CA VAL A 124 -6.06 8.84 6.16
C VAL A 124 -7.09 9.93 5.89
N LEU A 125 -7.77 9.89 4.74
CA LEU A 125 -8.80 10.88 4.37
C LEU A 125 -9.94 10.93 5.40
N ASP A 126 -10.45 9.78 5.82
CA ASP A 126 -11.55 9.71 6.79
C ASP A 126 -11.09 10.11 8.20
N SER A 127 -9.82 9.83 8.56
CA SER A 127 -9.23 10.36 9.80
C SER A 127 -9.09 11.87 9.77
N ALA A 128 -8.68 12.45 8.64
CA ALA A 128 -8.59 13.88 8.44
C ALA A 128 -9.98 14.56 8.52
N ARG A 129 -10.99 14.01 7.82
CA ARG A 129 -12.38 14.49 7.92
C ARG A 129 -12.93 14.41 9.33
N HIS A 130 -12.60 13.35 10.07
CA HIS A 130 -12.99 13.26 11.47
C HIS A 130 -12.34 14.36 12.34
N LEU A 131 -11.07 14.68 12.09
CA LEU A 131 -10.39 15.77 12.75
C LEU A 131 -11.00 17.14 12.41
N GLU A 132 -11.51 17.36 11.19
CA GLU A 132 -12.27 18.58 10.84
C GLU A 132 -13.51 18.72 11.72
N MET A 133 -14.22 17.62 12.01
CA MET A 133 -15.37 17.65 12.94
C MET A 133 -14.94 17.97 14.39
N GLU A 134 -13.69 17.72 14.75
CA GLU A 134 -13.09 18.11 16.03
C GLU A 134 -12.53 19.53 16.02
N GLY A 135 -12.67 20.27 14.90
CA GLY A 135 -12.25 21.66 14.72
C GLY A 135 -10.82 21.85 14.22
N VAL A 136 -10.16 20.80 13.71
CA VAL A 136 -8.84 20.90 13.06
C VAL A 136 -9.00 21.52 11.68
N GLU A 137 -8.15 22.47 11.32
CA GLU A 137 -8.04 22.98 9.95
C GLU A 137 -7.31 21.92 9.10
N VAL A 138 -7.88 21.51 7.95
CA VAL A 138 -7.26 20.51 7.06
C VAL A 138 -7.10 21.07 5.66
N THR A 139 -5.89 20.95 5.11
CA THR A 139 -5.63 21.23 3.68
C THR A 139 -5.38 19.93 2.95
N TYR A 140 -6.17 19.69 1.89
CA TYR A 140 -6.00 18.55 0.99
C TYR A 140 -5.26 19.01 -0.26
N LEU A 141 -3.99 18.66 -0.39
CA LEU A 141 -3.16 19.02 -1.55
C LEU A 141 -3.63 18.30 -2.80
N PRO A 142 -3.76 19.01 -3.93
CA PRO A 142 -3.93 18.37 -5.22
C PRO A 142 -2.64 17.63 -5.62
N VAL A 143 -2.75 16.76 -6.61
CA VAL A 143 -1.62 16.13 -7.28
C VAL A 143 -1.53 16.63 -8.72
N GLN A 144 -0.33 16.50 -9.30
CA GLN A 144 -0.11 16.72 -10.72
C GLN A 144 -0.74 15.58 -11.55
N PRO A 145 -0.93 15.71 -12.86
CA PRO A 145 -1.49 14.65 -13.72
C PRO A 145 -0.72 13.31 -13.66
N ASN A 146 0.57 13.35 -13.30
CA ASN A 146 1.38 12.15 -13.07
C ASN A 146 1.23 11.55 -11.65
N GLY A 147 0.44 12.17 -10.77
CA GLY A 147 0.18 11.71 -9.42
C GLY A 147 1.19 12.16 -8.35
N LEU A 148 2.22 12.92 -8.72
CA LEU A 148 3.15 13.51 -7.76
C LEU A 148 2.56 14.77 -7.14
N ILE A 149 2.90 15.05 -5.88
CA ILE A 149 2.63 16.36 -5.28
C ILE A 149 3.58 17.42 -5.85
N ASP A 150 3.13 18.67 -5.85
CA ASP A 150 3.99 19.82 -6.13
C ASP A 150 4.54 20.39 -4.80
N LEU A 151 5.87 20.39 -4.66
CA LEU A 151 6.53 20.90 -3.46
C LEU A 151 6.30 22.40 -3.23
N ALA A 152 6.13 23.18 -4.28
CA ALA A 152 5.82 24.60 -4.16
C ALA A 152 4.39 24.80 -3.62
N VAL A 153 3.44 23.98 -4.06
CA VAL A 153 2.07 23.98 -3.54
C VAL A 153 2.05 23.53 -2.07
N LEU A 154 2.83 22.49 -1.72
CA LEU A 154 2.98 22.07 -0.33
C LEU A 154 3.57 23.21 0.53
N GLU A 155 4.65 23.84 0.07
CA GLU A 155 5.28 24.95 0.82
C GLU A 155 4.33 26.12 1.03
N ALA A 156 3.57 26.49 0.01
CA ALA A 156 2.57 27.57 0.08
C ALA A 156 1.39 27.25 1.02
N ALA A 157 1.05 25.97 1.20
CA ALA A 157 -0.01 25.54 2.11
C ALA A 157 0.41 25.55 3.59
N ILE A 158 1.71 25.61 3.88
CA ILE A 158 2.23 25.62 5.25
C ILE A 158 1.91 26.99 5.92
N THR A 159 1.33 26.91 7.11
CA THR A 159 1.02 28.07 7.95
C THR A 159 1.71 27.97 9.32
N PRO A 160 1.79 29.04 10.11
CA PRO A 160 2.29 28.95 11.49
C PRO A 160 1.51 27.97 12.38
N LYS A 161 0.27 27.65 12.02
CA LYS A 161 -0.59 26.69 12.72
C LYS A 161 -0.34 25.23 12.31
N THR A 162 0.42 24.97 11.24
CA THR A 162 0.64 23.62 10.74
C THR A 162 1.43 22.77 11.74
N ALA A 163 0.83 21.69 12.23
CA ALA A 163 1.43 20.74 13.14
C ALA A 163 2.01 19.53 12.41
N LEU A 164 1.29 19.04 11.41
CA LEU A 164 1.56 17.78 10.74
C LEU A 164 1.33 17.89 9.22
N VAL A 165 2.25 17.33 8.46
CA VAL A 165 2.08 16.99 7.04
C VAL A 165 2.02 15.47 6.95
N SER A 166 0.99 14.94 6.30
CA SER A 166 0.79 13.50 6.10
C SER A 166 0.64 13.22 4.61
N ILE A 167 1.68 12.65 4.01
CA ILE A 167 1.72 12.28 2.57
C ILE A 167 2.14 10.82 2.47
N MET A 168 1.33 10.00 1.79
CA MET A 168 1.63 8.58 1.59
C MET A 168 2.92 8.38 0.80
N ALA A 169 3.69 7.35 1.15
CA ALA A 169 4.95 7.06 0.49
C ALA A 169 4.76 6.58 -0.96
N ALA A 170 3.77 5.70 -1.15
CA ALA A 170 3.44 5.18 -2.47
C ALA A 170 1.94 4.91 -2.57
N ASN A 171 1.33 5.33 -3.67
CA ASN A 171 -0.09 5.15 -3.88
C ASN A 171 -0.44 3.68 -4.18
N ASN A 172 -1.46 3.17 -3.53
CA ASN A 172 -1.89 1.77 -3.63
C ASN A 172 -2.63 1.43 -4.94
N GLU A 173 -3.03 2.41 -5.72
CA GLU A 173 -3.75 2.23 -6.98
C GLU A 173 -2.85 2.47 -8.18
N ILE A 174 -2.26 3.65 -8.30
CA ILE A 174 -1.43 4.05 -9.43
C ILE A 174 0.07 3.77 -9.22
N GLY A 175 0.48 3.33 -8.04
CA GLY A 175 1.86 2.96 -7.72
C GLY A 175 2.85 4.11 -7.58
N VAL A 176 2.43 5.36 -7.76
CA VAL A 176 3.32 6.53 -7.74
C VAL A 176 3.98 6.69 -6.37
N VAL A 177 5.30 6.84 -6.38
CA VAL A 177 6.15 7.06 -5.21
C VAL A 177 6.43 8.55 -5.06
N GLN A 178 6.09 9.11 -3.89
CA GLN A 178 6.26 10.54 -3.60
C GLN A 178 7.72 10.89 -3.24
N PRO A 179 8.16 12.14 -3.45
CA PRO A 179 9.52 12.61 -3.14
C PRO A 179 9.69 12.84 -1.63
N LEU A 180 9.76 11.75 -0.85
CA LEU A 180 9.72 11.80 0.63
C LEU A 180 10.88 12.56 1.26
N ALA A 181 12.08 12.47 0.69
CA ALA A 181 13.26 13.15 1.23
C ALA A 181 13.11 14.68 1.13
N GLU A 182 12.58 15.17 0.01
CA GLU A 182 12.32 16.58 -0.24
C GLU A 182 11.18 17.09 0.66
N ILE A 183 10.10 16.31 0.78
CA ILE A 183 8.98 16.63 1.69
C ILE A 183 9.48 16.71 3.13
N GLY A 184 10.24 15.71 3.58
CA GLY A 184 10.77 15.67 4.94
C GLY A 184 11.77 16.80 5.20
N ALA A 185 12.61 17.17 4.21
CA ALA A 185 13.51 18.30 4.31
C ALA A 185 12.75 19.62 4.48
N LEU A 186 11.69 19.82 3.68
CA LEU A 186 10.83 20.99 3.79
C LEU A 186 10.14 21.05 5.16
N CYS A 187 9.49 19.99 5.59
CA CYS A 187 8.81 19.92 6.89
C CYS A 187 9.79 20.20 8.05
N ARG A 188 10.97 19.58 8.02
CA ARG A 188 12.00 19.77 9.03
C ARG A 188 12.50 21.22 9.09
N SER A 189 12.68 21.88 7.93
CA SER A 189 13.10 23.28 7.86
C SER A 189 12.09 24.27 8.47
N LYS A 190 10.79 23.89 8.44
CA LYS A 190 9.69 24.68 8.98
C LYS A 190 9.28 24.27 10.41
N GLY A 191 9.94 23.29 11.01
CA GLY A 191 9.61 22.77 12.35
C GLY A 191 8.24 22.12 12.44
N ILE A 192 7.87 21.36 11.39
CA ILE A 192 6.60 20.63 11.23
C ILE A 192 6.90 19.14 11.22
N TYR A 193 6.04 18.34 11.85
CA TYR A 193 6.16 16.89 11.81
C TYR A 193 5.73 16.33 10.44
N PHE A 194 6.45 15.32 9.98
CA PHE A 194 6.15 14.61 8.75
C PHE A 194 5.76 13.17 9.04
N HIS A 195 4.53 12.81 8.68
CA HIS A 195 3.99 11.44 8.67
C HIS A 195 3.88 10.92 7.25
N THR A 196 4.15 9.63 7.07
CA THR A 196 3.90 8.93 5.81
C THR A 196 3.18 7.60 6.05
N ASP A 197 2.11 7.35 5.29
CA ASP A 197 1.56 6.01 5.12
C ASP A 197 2.50 5.24 4.19
N ALA A 198 3.29 4.33 4.75
CA ALA A 198 4.25 3.52 4.01
C ALA A 198 3.79 2.06 3.82
N ALA A 199 2.47 1.79 3.95
CA ALA A 199 1.92 0.45 3.81
C ALA A 199 2.26 -0.20 2.45
N GLN A 200 2.36 0.59 1.38
CA GLN A 200 2.76 0.09 0.05
C GLN A 200 4.26 0.17 -0.21
N ALA A 201 5.04 0.88 0.61
CA ALA A 201 6.46 1.19 0.34
C ALA A 201 7.42 0.28 1.09
N VAL A 202 7.22 0.07 2.40
CA VAL A 202 8.11 -0.77 3.23
C VAL A 202 8.20 -2.17 2.63
N GLY A 203 9.45 -2.65 2.47
CA GLY A 203 9.74 -3.97 1.90
C GLY A 203 9.60 -4.07 0.38
N LYS A 204 9.28 -2.97 -0.33
CA LYS A 204 9.20 -2.92 -1.80
C LYS A 204 10.18 -1.92 -2.40
N ILE A 205 10.44 -0.83 -1.68
CA ILE A 205 11.44 0.19 -2.02
C ILE A 205 12.25 0.55 -0.76
N PRO A 206 13.48 1.06 -0.91
CA PRO A 206 14.28 1.50 0.23
C PRO A 206 13.58 2.63 1.01
N MET A 207 13.49 2.44 2.33
CA MET A 207 12.94 3.43 3.25
C MET A 207 13.95 3.69 4.37
N ASP A 208 14.31 4.95 4.58
CA ASP A 208 15.21 5.37 5.66
C ASP A 208 14.64 6.62 6.34
N VAL A 209 14.18 6.44 7.58
CA VAL A 209 13.49 7.51 8.32
C VAL A 209 14.39 8.70 8.66
N GLU A 210 15.71 8.47 8.79
CA GLU A 210 16.67 9.54 9.07
C GLU A 210 17.02 10.32 7.79
N ALA A 211 17.35 9.62 6.71
CA ALA A 211 17.65 10.24 5.42
C ALA A 211 16.46 11.02 4.87
N MET A 212 15.25 10.46 4.99
CA MET A 212 13.99 11.06 4.54
C MET A 212 13.38 12.02 5.56
N LYS A 213 13.99 12.18 6.76
CA LYS A 213 13.51 13.07 7.84
C LYS A 213 12.05 12.83 8.24
N ILE A 214 11.63 11.58 8.22
CA ILE A 214 10.30 11.15 8.60
C ILE A 214 10.18 11.14 10.12
N ASP A 215 9.08 11.63 10.66
CA ASP A 215 8.81 11.67 12.10
C ASP A 215 7.82 10.59 12.55
N LEU A 216 6.91 10.16 11.65
CA LEU A 216 5.99 9.04 11.86
C LEU A 216 5.84 8.26 10.55
N MET A 217 5.79 6.93 10.65
CA MET A 217 5.60 6.05 9.49
C MET A 217 4.67 4.90 9.83
N SER A 218 3.63 4.70 9.05
CA SER A 218 2.68 3.60 9.19
C SER A 218 3.06 2.41 8.33
N ILE A 219 3.07 1.20 8.92
CA ILE A 219 3.50 -0.06 8.30
C ILE A 219 2.39 -1.09 8.41
N SER A 220 2.21 -1.93 7.38
CA SER A 220 1.21 -3.01 7.35
C SER A 220 1.84 -4.36 7.04
N GLY A 221 1.61 -5.36 7.89
CA GLY A 221 2.19 -6.69 7.73
C GLY A 221 1.73 -7.42 6.47
N HIS A 222 0.44 -7.38 6.17
CA HIS A 222 -0.11 -8.13 5.03
C HIS A 222 0.21 -7.53 3.64
N LYS A 223 0.97 -6.47 3.58
CA LYS A 223 1.48 -5.88 2.32
C LYS A 223 2.90 -6.29 2.00
N ILE A 224 3.60 -6.92 2.96
CA ILE A 224 4.99 -7.36 2.86
C ILE A 224 5.14 -8.86 3.15
N TYR A 225 4.14 -9.66 2.78
CA TYR A 225 4.10 -11.13 3.00
C TYR A 225 4.12 -11.54 4.47
N GLY A 226 3.73 -10.64 5.36
CA GLY A 226 3.44 -10.89 6.77
C GLY A 226 1.96 -11.22 7.00
N PRO A 227 1.59 -11.56 8.25
CA PRO A 227 0.22 -11.90 8.60
C PRO A 227 -0.70 -10.66 8.57
N LYS A 228 -2.00 -10.90 8.31
CA LYS A 228 -3.06 -9.93 8.53
C LYS A 228 -3.26 -9.69 10.03
N GLY A 229 -3.76 -8.52 10.41
CA GLY A 229 -4.06 -8.20 11.80
C GLY A 229 -2.88 -7.64 12.60
N ILE A 230 -1.77 -7.32 11.95
CA ILE A 230 -0.59 -6.69 12.54
C ILE A 230 -0.03 -5.59 11.65
N GLY A 231 0.47 -4.54 12.26
CA GLY A 231 1.23 -3.47 11.66
C GLY A 231 2.13 -2.80 12.69
N ALA A 232 2.76 -1.72 12.31
CA ALA A 232 3.56 -0.91 13.21
C ALA A 232 3.43 0.58 12.89
N LEU A 233 3.63 1.41 13.91
CA LEU A 233 3.84 2.84 13.77
C LEU A 233 5.26 3.17 14.25
N TYR A 234 6.08 3.72 13.37
CA TYR A 234 7.32 4.39 13.77
C TYR A 234 6.97 5.75 14.35
N VAL A 235 7.54 6.07 15.51
CA VAL A 235 7.38 7.36 16.19
C VAL A 235 8.75 7.87 16.63
N ARG A 236 9.24 8.91 15.98
CA ARG A 236 10.56 9.49 16.25
C ARG A 236 10.72 9.93 17.70
N ARG A 237 11.86 9.55 18.32
CA ARG A 237 12.20 9.92 19.70
C ARG A 237 13.09 11.16 19.81
N LYS A 238 13.83 11.50 18.77
CA LYS A 238 14.76 12.66 18.76
C LYS A 238 14.75 13.37 17.40
N PRO A 239 14.15 14.59 17.29
CA PRO A 239 13.33 15.27 18.28
C PRO A 239 12.07 14.47 18.60
N ARG A 240 11.61 14.57 19.85
CA ARG A 240 10.52 13.71 20.32
C ARG A 240 9.17 14.14 19.74
N VAL A 241 8.55 13.24 19.00
CA VAL A 241 7.13 13.33 18.64
C VAL A 241 6.30 12.87 19.85
N ARG A 242 5.26 13.63 20.17
CA ARG A 242 4.27 13.24 21.18
C ARG A 242 2.93 13.04 20.51
N LEU A 243 2.19 12.08 21.00
CA LEU A 243 0.85 11.79 20.54
C LEU A 243 -0.04 11.37 21.72
N GLU A 244 -1.33 11.61 21.60
CA GLU A 244 -2.36 11.12 22.49
C GLU A 244 -2.70 9.67 22.11
N ALA A 245 -2.75 8.77 23.08
CA ALA A 245 -3.13 7.38 22.85
C ALA A 245 -4.61 7.28 22.47
N MET A 246 -4.92 6.40 21.52
CA MET A 246 -6.31 6.13 21.13
C MET A 246 -6.89 4.92 21.86
N ILE A 247 -6.06 3.98 22.29
CA ILE A 247 -6.45 2.77 22.99
C ILE A 247 -5.80 2.81 24.38
N HIS A 248 -6.64 2.91 25.42
CA HIS A 248 -6.22 3.00 26.80
C HIS A 248 -6.32 1.65 27.49
N GLY A 249 -5.48 1.41 28.51
CA GLY A 249 -5.46 0.13 29.26
C GLY A 249 -4.17 -0.05 30.05
N GLY A 250 -3.53 -1.20 29.94
CA GLY A 250 -2.36 -1.61 30.73
C GLY A 250 -1.04 -0.91 30.43
N GLY A 251 -1.02 0.12 29.59
CA GLY A 251 0.18 0.93 29.30
C GLY A 251 1.22 0.25 28.42
N GLN A 252 0.84 -0.82 27.70
CA GLN A 252 1.71 -1.46 26.71
C GLN A 252 2.16 -0.43 25.65
N GLU A 253 3.17 -0.79 24.87
CA GLU A 253 3.74 0.09 23.86
C GLU A 253 4.05 1.51 24.40
N ARG A 254 4.63 1.54 25.60
CA ARG A 254 5.04 2.80 26.29
C ARG A 254 3.88 3.77 26.53
N GLY A 255 2.67 3.22 26.69
CA GLY A 255 1.45 4.00 26.91
C GLY A 255 0.84 4.61 25.64
N MET A 256 1.43 4.38 24.46
CA MET A 256 0.89 4.89 23.19
C MET A 256 -0.18 3.97 22.61
N ARG A 257 -0.11 2.66 22.92
CA ARG A 257 -1.10 1.69 22.47
C ARG A 257 -1.22 0.53 23.47
N SER A 258 -2.28 0.50 24.22
CA SER A 258 -2.52 -0.55 25.22
C SER A 258 -3.12 -1.80 24.59
N GLY A 259 -2.92 -2.93 25.26
CA GLY A 259 -3.41 -4.26 24.88
C GLY A 259 -2.28 -5.27 24.81
N THR A 260 -2.55 -6.52 25.22
CA THR A 260 -1.57 -7.62 25.15
C THR A 260 -1.07 -7.78 23.73
N LEU A 261 0.25 -7.79 23.56
CA LEU A 261 0.86 -7.96 22.24
C LEU A 261 0.63 -9.40 21.75
N PRO A 262 0.17 -9.56 20.48
CA PRO A 262 0.00 -10.86 19.86
C PRO A 262 1.36 -11.39 19.38
N THR A 263 2.13 -12.03 20.27
CA THR A 263 3.50 -12.49 19.99
C THR A 263 3.66 -13.19 18.64
N PRO A 264 2.77 -14.15 18.24
CA PRO A 264 2.90 -14.79 16.93
C PRO A 264 2.86 -13.79 15.75
N LEU A 265 1.97 -12.80 15.83
CA LEU A 265 1.83 -11.80 14.76
C LEU A 265 3.00 -10.81 14.76
N CYS A 266 3.49 -10.42 15.95
CA CYS A 266 4.68 -9.57 16.06
C CYS A 266 5.89 -10.27 15.43
N VAL A 267 6.13 -11.55 15.74
CA VAL A 267 7.18 -12.38 15.12
C VAL A 267 6.99 -12.45 13.61
N GLY A 268 5.75 -12.67 13.15
CA GLY A 268 5.45 -12.72 11.71
C GLY A 268 5.75 -11.43 10.98
N LEU A 269 5.43 -10.27 11.58
CA LEU A 269 5.78 -8.97 11.01
C LEU A 269 7.30 -8.75 10.98
N GLY A 270 8.00 -9.07 12.08
CA GLY A 270 9.46 -8.95 12.15
C GLY A 270 10.15 -9.81 11.11
N GLU A 271 9.76 -11.09 10.98
CA GLU A 271 10.34 -12.01 9.99
C GLU A 271 10.06 -11.56 8.55
N ALA A 272 8.85 -11.08 8.27
CA ALA A 272 8.52 -10.50 6.96
C ALA A 272 9.41 -9.29 6.63
N CYS A 273 9.71 -8.44 7.61
CA CYS A 273 10.64 -7.32 7.44
C CYS A 273 12.07 -7.80 7.20
N ALA A 274 12.54 -8.81 7.92
CA ALA A 274 13.89 -9.36 7.75
C ALA A 274 14.09 -9.99 6.37
N ILE A 275 13.11 -10.78 5.91
CA ILE A 275 13.12 -11.36 4.56
C ILE A 275 13.11 -10.24 3.51
N ALA A 276 12.22 -9.26 3.66
CA ALA A 276 12.13 -8.14 2.73
C ALA A 276 13.43 -7.33 2.69
N GLN A 277 14.07 -7.07 3.83
CA GLN A 277 15.36 -6.36 3.87
C GLN A 277 16.45 -7.10 3.09
N ALA A 278 16.48 -8.43 3.15
CA ALA A 278 17.48 -9.24 2.46
C ALA A 278 17.20 -9.37 0.94
N GLU A 279 15.94 -9.47 0.54
CA GLU A 279 15.55 -9.86 -0.82
C GLU A 279 15.04 -8.69 -1.67
N MET A 280 14.63 -7.56 -1.07
CA MET A 280 14.00 -6.42 -1.77
C MET A 280 14.76 -5.93 -3.02
N PRO A 281 16.10 -5.76 -3.02
CA PRO A 281 16.78 -5.22 -4.20
C PRO A 281 16.68 -6.15 -5.43
N GLU A 282 16.72 -7.46 -5.22
CA GLU A 282 16.59 -8.45 -6.29
C GLU A 282 15.13 -8.62 -6.70
N GLU A 283 14.22 -8.69 -5.72
CA GLU A 283 12.78 -8.76 -5.96
C GLU A 283 12.30 -7.54 -6.75
N ALA A 284 12.73 -6.33 -6.40
CA ALA A 284 12.38 -5.09 -7.10
C ALA A 284 12.79 -5.13 -8.57
N ARG A 285 14.06 -5.46 -8.87
CA ARG A 285 14.56 -5.59 -10.25
C ARG A 285 13.77 -6.62 -11.06
N ARG A 286 13.50 -7.78 -10.49
CA ARG A 286 12.72 -8.82 -11.13
C ARG A 286 11.29 -8.36 -11.42
N LEU A 287 10.65 -7.69 -10.47
CA LEU A 287 9.29 -7.18 -10.64
C LEU A 287 9.21 -6.06 -11.68
N GLU A 288 10.23 -5.20 -11.78
CA GLU A 288 10.30 -4.19 -12.85
C GLU A 288 10.34 -4.85 -14.23
N VAL A 289 11.16 -5.87 -14.41
CA VAL A 289 11.22 -6.62 -15.69
C VAL A 289 9.87 -7.27 -16.03
N LEU A 290 9.21 -7.89 -15.05
CA LEU A 290 7.89 -8.51 -15.25
C LEU A 290 6.80 -7.48 -15.54
N ARG A 291 6.80 -6.34 -14.83
CA ARG A 291 5.89 -5.22 -15.07
C ARG A 291 6.06 -4.64 -16.46
N ASP A 292 7.29 -4.40 -16.87
CA ASP A 292 7.60 -3.82 -18.17
C ASP A 292 7.24 -4.80 -19.30
N ARG A 293 7.46 -6.12 -19.11
CA ARG A 293 6.99 -7.17 -20.02
C ARG A 293 5.47 -7.13 -20.17
N LEU A 294 4.73 -7.04 -19.08
CA LEU A 294 3.27 -6.93 -19.10
C LEU A 294 2.82 -5.67 -19.83
N HIS A 295 3.43 -4.53 -19.50
CA HIS A 295 3.11 -3.24 -20.11
C HIS A 295 3.34 -3.25 -21.63
N HIS A 296 4.55 -3.61 -22.07
CA HIS A 296 4.88 -3.66 -23.50
C HIS A 296 4.06 -4.73 -24.24
N GLY A 297 3.91 -5.92 -23.66
CA GLY A 297 3.14 -6.99 -24.30
C GLY A 297 1.66 -6.63 -24.54
N ILE A 298 1.09 -5.74 -23.72
CA ILE A 298 -0.26 -5.20 -23.92
C ILE A 298 -0.23 -4.03 -24.92
N THR A 299 0.62 -3.03 -24.73
CA THR A 299 0.57 -1.77 -25.48
C THR A 299 1.09 -1.90 -26.92
N GLU A 300 1.98 -2.85 -27.22
CA GLU A 300 2.41 -3.14 -28.60
C GLU A 300 1.31 -3.81 -29.43
N ARG A 301 0.33 -4.45 -28.79
CA ARG A 301 -0.74 -5.18 -29.46
C ARG A 301 -2.09 -4.46 -29.42
N LEU A 302 -2.28 -3.54 -28.47
CA LEU A 302 -3.50 -2.77 -28.30
C LEU A 302 -3.20 -1.28 -28.35
N PRO A 303 -3.73 -0.53 -29.33
CA PRO A 303 -3.71 0.92 -29.31
C PRO A 303 -4.67 1.45 -28.23
N GLU A 304 -4.61 2.75 -27.94
CA GLU A 304 -5.52 3.44 -27.01
C GLU A 304 -5.56 2.79 -25.60
N VAL A 305 -4.36 2.47 -25.10
CA VAL A 305 -4.13 2.01 -23.72
C VAL A 305 -3.26 3.05 -23.02
N TYR A 306 -3.69 3.51 -21.87
CA TYR A 306 -3.07 4.63 -21.16
C TYR A 306 -2.55 4.22 -19.81
N LEU A 307 -1.28 4.56 -19.52
CA LEU A 307 -0.67 4.36 -18.21
C LEU A 307 -1.15 5.45 -17.25
N ASN A 308 -1.67 5.07 -16.11
CA ASN A 308 -2.07 5.99 -15.05
C ASN A 308 -0.91 6.20 -14.04
N GLY A 309 -0.62 7.48 -13.76
CA GLY A 309 0.46 7.89 -12.86
C GLY A 309 1.84 7.96 -13.50
N ASP A 310 2.85 8.39 -12.73
CA ASP A 310 4.22 8.59 -13.19
C ASP A 310 4.86 7.28 -13.66
N GLN A 311 5.58 7.33 -14.76
CA GLN A 311 6.23 6.16 -15.36
C GLN A 311 7.50 5.76 -14.58
N THR A 312 8.23 6.75 -14.09
CA THR A 312 9.55 6.56 -13.47
C THR A 312 9.45 6.39 -11.96
N HIS A 313 8.71 7.30 -11.30
CA HIS A 313 8.51 7.29 -9.84
C HIS A 313 7.37 6.33 -9.47
N ARG A 314 7.64 5.03 -9.62
CA ARG A 314 6.62 3.98 -9.48
C ARG A 314 7.14 2.78 -8.71
N LEU A 315 6.24 2.14 -7.94
CA LEU A 315 6.52 0.85 -7.32
C LEU A 315 6.90 -0.21 -8.36
N PRO A 316 7.93 -1.04 -8.11
CA PRO A 316 8.41 -2.05 -9.07
C PRO A 316 7.31 -2.98 -9.61
N GLY A 317 6.43 -3.45 -8.73
CA GLY A 317 5.38 -4.41 -9.07
C GLY A 317 3.99 -3.80 -9.33
N ASN A 318 3.88 -2.50 -9.60
CA ASN A 318 2.59 -1.87 -9.90
C ASN A 318 2.48 -1.44 -11.35
N LEU A 319 1.37 -1.80 -11.98
CA LEU A 319 0.96 -1.29 -13.29
C LEU A 319 -0.54 -0.96 -13.24
N ASN A 320 -0.91 0.27 -13.62
CA ASN A 320 -2.30 0.69 -13.72
C ASN A 320 -2.55 1.22 -15.14
N LEU A 321 -3.42 0.53 -15.87
CA LEU A 321 -3.74 0.84 -17.28
C LEU A 321 -5.22 1.10 -17.44
N SER A 322 -5.57 2.13 -18.21
CA SER A 322 -6.92 2.39 -18.70
C SER A 322 -7.04 1.97 -20.16
N PHE A 323 -8.17 1.38 -20.53
CA PHE A 323 -8.44 0.86 -21.87
C PHE A 323 -9.59 1.63 -22.48
N ALA A 324 -9.34 2.42 -23.56
CA ALA A 324 -10.40 3.15 -24.23
C ALA A 324 -11.30 2.23 -25.09
N TYR A 325 -12.54 2.68 -25.28
CA TYR A 325 -13.55 2.04 -26.14
C TYR A 325 -13.98 0.63 -25.71
N VAL A 326 -13.87 0.33 -24.42
CA VAL A 326 -14.41 -0.89 -23.83
C VAL A 326 -15.30 -0.54 -22.65
N GLU A 327 -16.16 -1.46 -22.26
CA GLU A 327 -16.97 -1.32 -21.06
C GLU A 327 -16.27 -2.03 -19.89
N GLY A 328 -16.19 -1.35 -18.71
CA GLY A 328 -15.35 -1.79 -17.59
C GLY A 328 -15.79 -3.12 -16.97
N GLU A 329 -17.09 -3.35 -16.79
CA GLU A 329 -17.60 -4.61 -16.24
C GLU A 329 -17.39 -5.76 -17.22
N GLY A 330 -17.65 -5.51 -18.51
CA GLY A 330 -17.38 -6.47 -19.59
C GLY A 330 -15.89 -6.86 -19.64
N LEU A 331 -14.98 -5.89 -19.44
CA LEU A 331 -13.55 -6.16 -19.40
C LEU A 331 -13.21 -7.07 -18.19
N MET A 332 -13.70 -6.74 -16.99
CA MET A 332 -13.48 -7.56 -15.80
C MET A 332 -14.03 -8.98 -15.96
N MET A 333 -15.20 -9.11 -16.59
CA MET A 333 -15.79 -10.43 -16.90
C MET A 333 -14.94 -11.20 -17.95
N GLY A 334 -14.36 -10.48 -18.91
CA GLY A 334 -13.52 -11.07 -19.97
C GLY A 334 -12.19 -11.63 -19.46
N ILE A 335 -11.68 -11.10 -18.33
CA ILE A 335 -10.40 -11.52 -17.71
C ILE A 335 -10.61 -12.18 -16.34
N LYS A 336 -11.75 -12.87 -16.13
CA LYS A 336 -12.11 -13.49 -14.85
C LYS A 336 -11.08 -14.48 -14.29
N ASP A 337 -10.20 -15.02 -15.14
CA ASP A 337 -9.12 -15.91 -14.74
C ASP A 337 -7.86 -15.16 -14.25
N LEU A 338 -7.92 -13.82 -14.21
CA LEU A 338 -6.94 -12.95 -13.56
C LEU A 338 -7.56 -12.31 -12.30
N ALA A 339 -6.95 -12.50 -11.15
CA ALA A 339 -7.30 -11.77 -9.95
C ALA A 339 -6.59 -10.40 -9.97
N VAL A 340 -7.31 -9.38 -10.39
CA VAL A 340 -6.88 -7.97 -10.50
C VAL A 340 -7.88 -7.06 -9.82
N SER A 341 -7.55 -5.78 -9.62
CA SER A 341 -8.50 -4.78 -9.12
C SER A 341 -8.82 -3.76 -10.21
N SER A 342 -10.09 -3.37 -10.33
CA SER A 342 -10.48 -2.20 -11.12
C SER A 342 -10.36 -0.91 -10.30
N GLY A 343 -10.25 0.25 -10.95
CA GLY A 343 -10.25 1.56 -10.30
C GLY A 343 -11.51 1.88 -9.49
N SER A 344 -12.60 1.12 -9.70
CA SER A 344 -13.86 1.23 -8.94
C SER A 344 -13.96 0.27 -7.75
N ALA A 345 -13.07 -0.74 -7.63
CA ALA A 345 -13.19 -1.84 -6.67
C ALA A 345 -13.01 -1.47 -5.19
N CYS A 346 -12.51 -0.28 -4.86
CA CYS A 346 -12.42 0.17 -3.46
C CYS A 346 -13.76 0.59 -2.86
N THR A 347 -14.82 0.64 -3.66
CA THR A 347 -16.19 0.97 -3.25
C THR A 347 -17.18 0.01 -3.91
N SER A 348 -17.19 -1.24 -3.43
CA SER A 348 -18.07 -2.32 -3.92
C SER A 348 -19.60 -2.01 -3.85
N ALA A 349 -19.99 -0.76 -3.67
CA ALA A 349 -21.38 -0.31 -3.63
C ALA A 349 -21.64 1.00 -4.41
N SER A 350 -20.63 1.65 -5.03
CA SER A 350 -20.86 2.86 -5.82
C SER A 350 -20.34 2.69 -7.24
N LEU A 351 -21.15 3.09 -8.21
CA LEU A 351 -20.78 3.22 -9.65
C LEU A 351 -19.78 4.38 -9.90
N GLU A 352 -19.27 5.01 -8.85
CA GLU A 352 -18.35 6.14 -8.98
C GLU A 352 -16.95 5.70 -9.40
N PRO A 353 -16.32 6.43 -10.34
CA PRO A 353 -14.94 6.18 -10.73
C PRO A 353 -13.97 6.48 -9.58
N SER A 354 -12.77 5.90 -9.64
CA SER A 354 -11.72 6.11 -8.64
C SER A 354 -11.47 7.61 -8.38
N TYR A 355 -11.54 8.00 -7.09
CA TYR A 355 -11.18 9.36 -6.68
C TYR A 355 -9.71 9.70 -6.95
N VAL A 356 -8.82 8.68 -6.96
CA VAL A 356 -7.40 8.83 -7.31
C VAL A 356 -7.26 9.22 -8.76
N LEU A 357 -7.88 8.47 -9.69
CA LEU A 357 -7.82 8.76 -11.13
C LEU A 357 -8.49 10.09 -11.48
N ARG A 358 -9.60 10.44 -10.82
CA ARG A 358 -10.21 11.76 -10.95
C ARG A 358 -9.25 12.88 -10.52
N ALA A 359 -8.51 12.67 -9.44
CA ALA A 359 -7.52 13.65 -8.96
C ALA A 359 -6.37 13.89 -9.95
N LEU A 360 -6.03 12.88 -10.78
CA LEU A 360 -5.07 13.01 -11.88
C LEU A 360 -5.65 13.71 -13.12
N GLY A 361 -6.95 13.96 -13.14
CA GLY A 361 -7.64 14.48 -14.33
C GLY A 361 -7.94 13.42 -15.41
N VAL A 362 -7.87 12.13 -15.05
CA VAL A 362 -8.26 11.05 -15.97
C VAL A 362 -9.76 11.16 -16.26
N HIS A 363 -10.11 11.13 -17.54
CA HIS A 363 -11.51 11.21 -17.98
C HIS A 363 -12.33 10.04 -17.38
N GLU A 364 -13.58 10.30 -17.05
CA GLU A 364 -14.44 9.36 -16.34
C GLU A 364 -14.53 7.99 -17.02
N GLU A 365 -14.72 7.96 -18.34
CA GLU A 365 -14.77 6.72 -19.12
C GLU A 365 -13.50 5.89 -18.98
N LEU A 366 -12.31 6.53 -19.04
CA LEU A 366 -11.02 5.87 -18.87
C LEU A 366 -10.79 5.43 -17.41
N ALA A 367 -11.33 6.17 -16.46
CA ALA A 367 -11.25 5.79 -15.05
C ALA A 367 -12.06 4.53 -14.75
N HIS A 368 -13.22 4.34 -15.39
CA HIS A 368 -14.05 3.15 -15.25
C HIS A 368 -13.43 1.89 -15.89
N THR A 369 -12.60 2.04 -16.90
CA THR A 369 -11.93 0.93 -17.59
C THR A 369 -10.52 0.67 -17.08
N SER A 370 -10.12 1.33 -15.98
CA SER A 370 -8.79 1.15 -15.41
C SER A 370 -8.67 -0.20 -14.70
N ILE A 371 -7.54 -0.88 -14.92
CA ILE A 371 -7.16 -2.10 -14.23
C ILE A 371 -5.82 -1.88 -13.55
N ARG A 372 -5.77 -2.20 -12.25
CA ARG A 372 -4.54 -2.28 -11.50
C ARG A 372 -4.03 -3.72 -11.51
N PHE A 373 -2.86 -3.92 -12.10
CA PHE A 373 -2.10 -5.15 -12.01
C PHE A 373 -1.06 -5.01 -10.91
N GLY A 374 -1.17 -5.84 -9.90
CA GLY A 374 -0.25 -5.88 -8.77
C GLY A 374 0.59 -7.15 -8.79
N LEU A 375 1.85 -7.03 -9.21
CA LEU A 375 2.81 -8.12 -9.24
C LEU A 375 3.48 -8.27 -7.87
N GLY A 376 3.92 -9.50 -7.55
CA GLY A 376 4.56 -9.77 -6.27
C GLY A 376 5.61 -10.89 -6.31
N ARG A 377 6.09 -11.26 -5.11
CA ARG A 377 7.18 -12.22 -4.89
C ARG A 377 7.01 -13.52 -5.67
N PHE A 378 5.80 -14.03 -5.77
CA PHE A 378 5.53 -15.33 -6.38
C PHE A 378 5.04 -15.25 -7.83
N THR A 379 4.93 -14.05 -8.42
CA THR A 379 4.54 -13.88 -9.82
C THR A 379 5.64 -14.44 -10.75
N THR A 380 5.24 -15.23 -11.73
CA THR A 380 6.13 -15.88 -12.70
C THR A 380 6.03 -15.23 -14.09
N VAL A 381 7.02 -15.52 -14.95
CA VAL A 381 7.00 -15.08 -16.37
C VAL A 381 5.82 -15.66 -17.12
N ASP A 382 5.54 -16.97 -16.91
CA ASP A 382 4.45 -17.68 -17.59
C ASP A 382 3.08 -17.07 -17.22
N GLU A 383 2.89 -16.68 -15.95
CA GLU A 383 1.67 -15.98 -15.51
C GLU A 383 1.51 -14.62 -16.19
N ILE A 384 2.62 -13.88 -16.38
CA ILE A 384 2.60 -12.60 -17.10
C ILE A 384 2.25 -12.80 -18.56
N ASP A 385 2.83 -13.80 -19.24
CA ASP A 385 2.52 -14.09 -20.64
C ASP A 385 1.05 -14.51 -20.82
N MET A 386 0.53 -15.34 -19.93
CA MET A 386 -0.89 -15.70 -19.95
C MET A 386 -1.78 -14.48 -19.67
N ALA A 387 -1.38 -13.58 -18.78
CA ALA A 387 -2.13 -12.36 -18.49
C ALA A 387 -2.18 -11.43 -19.70
N ILE A 388 -1.07 -11.27 -20.42
CA ILE A 388 -1.03 -10.50 -21.67
C ILE A 388 -2.04 -11.05 -22.68
N GLU A 389 -2.02 -12.36 -22.94
CA GLU A 389 -2.93 -13.02 -23.89
C GLU A 389 -4.39 -12.82 -23.50
N GLN A 390 -4.73 -12.97 -22.22
CA GLN A 390 -6.11 -12.82 -21.77
C GLN A 390 -6.59 -11.37 -21.90
N VAL A 391 -5.78 -10.39 -21.48
CA VAL A 391 -6.14 -8.96 -21.59
C VAL A 391 -6.30 -8.54 -23.04
N VAL A 392 -5.34 -8.90 -23.91
CA VAL A 392 -5.39 -8.57 -25.34
C VAL A 392 -6.62 -9.18 -25.99
N SER A 393 -6.90 -10.46 -25.73
CA SER A 393 -8.07 -11.14 -26.29
C SER A 393 -9.39 -10.51 -25.82
N ALA A 394 -9.51 -10.20 -24.51
CA ALA A 394 -10.72 -9.61 -23.96
C ALA A 394 -10.99 -8.21 -24.52
N VAL A 395 -9.96 -7.35 -24.53
CA VAL A 395 -10.07 -5.97 -25.05
C VAL A 395 -10.39 -5.96 -26.54
N SER A 396 -9.71 -6.79 -27.35
CA SER A 396 -9.98 -6.88 -28.81
C SER A 396 -11.43 -7.29 -29.05
N ARG A 397 -11.91 -8.34 -28.38
CA ARG A 397 -13.28 -8.80 -28.51
C ARG A 397 -14.31 -7.74 -28.12
N LEU A 398 -14.08 -7.00 -27.03
CA LEU A 398 -14.99 -5.95 -26.60
C LEU A 398 -15.02 -4.77 -27.57
N ARG A 399 -13.87 -4.42 -28.15
CA ARG A 399 -13.75 -3.36 -29.18
C ARG A 399 -14.46 -3.76 -30.47
N GLU A 400 -14.38 -5.03 -30.91
CA GLU A 400 -15.13 -5.53 -32.06
C GLU A 400 -16.66 -5.37 -31.91
N LEU A 401 -17.14 -5.32 -30.68
CA LEU A 401 -18.56 -5.12 -30.36
C LEU A 401 -18.92 -3.66 -30.04
N SER A 402 -17.95 -2.76 -30.04
CA SER A 402 -18.11 -1.35 -29.66
C SER A 402 -18.33 -0.45 -30.87
N PRO A 403 -19.51 0.17 -31.03
CA PRO A 403 -19.72 1.17 -32.08
C PRO A 403 -18.76 2.37 -31.98
N LEU A 404 -18.36 2.73 -30.75
CA LEU A 404 -17.42 3.82 -30.51
C LEU A 404 -16.03 3.50 -31.05
N TRP A 405 -15.63 2.24 -31.01
CA TRP A 405 -14.36 1.79 -31.58
C TRP A 405 -14.38 1.87 -33.13
N GLU A 406 -15.47 1.42 -33.74
CA GLU A 406 -15.66 1.51 -35.18
C GLU A 406 -15.57 2.97 -35.68
N MET A 407 -16.29 3.89 -35.02
CA MET A 407 -16.24 5.32 -35.30
C MET A 407 -14.83 5.91 -35.13
N ALA A 408 -14.11 5.51 -34.08
CA ALA A 408 -12.74 5.97 -33.86
C ALA A 408 -11.78 5.51 -34.96
N GLN A 409 -11.96 4.28 -35.47
CA GLN A 409 -11.17 3.77 -36.62
C GLN A 409 -11.45 4.51 -37.91
N GLU A 410 -12.70 4.97 -38.10
CA GLU A 410 -13.10 5.81 -39.23
C GLU A 410 -12.64 7.27 -39.11
N GLY A 411 -11.93 7.63 -38.03
CA GLY A 411 -11.41 8.97 -37.79
C GLY A 411 -12.48 9.98 -37.32
N ILE A 412 -13.62 9.51 -36.88
CA ILE A 412 -14.70 10.34 -36.33
C ILE A 412 -14.33 10.78 -34.93
N ASP A 413 -14.22 12.08 -34.69
CA ASP A 413 -13.99 12.63 -33.37
C ASP A 413 -15.25 12.44 -32.48
N ILE A 414 -15.23 11.42 -31.62
CA ILE A 414 -16.34 11.07 -30.72
C ILE A 414 -16.69 12.22 -29.78
N LYS A 415 -15.73 13.07 -29.42
CA LYS A 415 -15.96 14.25 -28.57
C LYS A 415 -16.77 15.35 -29.27
N SER A 416 -16.83 15.30 -30.60
CA SER A 416 -17.62 16.23 -31.41
C SER A 416 -19.11 15.83 -31.52
N ILE A 417 -19.46 14.59 -31.11
CA ILE A 417 -20.83 14.06 -31.21
C ILE A 417 -21.66 14.60 -30.06
N LYS A 418 -22.66 15.42 -30.39
CA LYS A 418 -23.68 15.82 -29.42
C LYS A 418 -24.67 14.67 -29.26
N TRP A 419 -24.49 13.89 -28.16
CA TRP A 419 -25.48 12.91 -27.75
C TRP A 419 -26.78 13.63 -27.38
N ALA A 420 -27.92 13.17 -27.90
CA ALA A 420 -29.19 13.69 -27.48
C ALA A 420 -29.42 13.29 -26.01
N GLU A 421 -29.56 14.27 -25.14
CA GLU A 421 -30.05 14.05 -23.78
C GLU A 421 -31.48 13.51 -23.85
N HIS A 422 -31.69 12.29 -23.37
CA HIS A 422 -33.00 11.65 -23.20
C HIS A 422 -33.47 11.75 -21.76
#